data_d2469c0a3d3cf89fd84da427dda345b9
#
_entry.id   d2469c0a3d3cf89fd84da427dda345b9
#
_cell.length_a   1.000
_cell.length_b   1.000
_cell.length_c   1.000
_cell.angle_alpha   90.00
_cell.angle_beta   90.00
_cell.angle_gamma   90.00
#
_symmetry.space_group_name_H-M   'P 1'
#
loop_
_entity.id
_entity.type
_entity.pdbx_description
1 polymer ?
#
loop_
_entity_poly.entity_id
_entity_poly.type
_entity_poly.pdbx_seq_one_letter_code
_entity_poly.pdbx_strand_id
1 'polypeptide(L)'
;CEDLTVDSVKIRNPYYAQNGDGIDVESCTNVHIHHSTFETGDDAICMKSGKNAIARRIEGPCSNVYIHDCLVNEGHGGFVIGSEMSRGVKDILVENCTFVGTDVGVRMKSALGRGGVVENITLRNIHMSEIKGEAVILTMSYVLNSLNRNETIAMENEEDIPYFRDLSMDNIEVTGCRQFTKLEPLQGRPETIRNVVVNGQKLA
;
A
#
# COMPACT_ATOMS: atom_id res chain seq x y z
N CYS A 1 9.32 -15.35 -0.67
CA CYS A 1 9.84 -15.87 -1.95
C CYS A 1 10.92 -14.94 -2.48
N GLU A 2 11.73 -15.44 -3.39
CA GLU A 2 12.72 -14.70 -4.16
C GLU A 2 12.56 -15.05 -5.65
N ASP A 3 12.80 -14.05 -6.53
CA ASP A 3 12.71 -14.22 -7.98
C ASP A 3 11.32 -14.72 -8.47
N LEU A 4 10.27 -14.01 -8.06
CA LEU A 4 8.89 -14.32 -8.44
C LEU A 4 8.46 -13.53 -9.68
N THR A 5 7.90 -14.21 -10.68
CA THR A 5 7.21 -13.57 -11.80
C THR A 5 5.73 -13.98 -11.84
N VAL A 6 4.86 -12.98 -11.98
CA VAL A 6 3.41 -13.13 -12.18
C VAL A 6 3.07 -12.46 -13.50
N ASP A 7 2.81 -13.25 -14.52
CA ASP A 7 2.55 -12.77 -15.88
C ASP A 7 1.20 -13.26 -16.40
N SER A 8 0.41 -12.35 -16.95
CA SER A 8 -0.83 -12.65 -17.65
C SER A 8 -1.84 -13.44 -16.81
N VAL A 9 -1.90 -13.17 -15.50
CA VAL A 9 -2.80 -13.83 -14.56
C VAL A 9 -4.10 -13.03 -14.45
N LYS A 10 -5.21 -13.73 -14.34
CA LYS A 10 -6.51 -13.14 -14.00
C LYS A 10 -6.99 -13.68 -12.66
N ILE A 11 -7.10 -12.79 -11.66
CA ILE A 11 -7.63 -13.10 -10.34
C ILE A 11 -9.01 -12.47 -10.21
N ARG A 12 -9.96 -13.26 -9.72
CA ARG A 12 -11.34 -12.82 -9.51
C ARG A 12 -11.89 -13.31 -8.19
N ASN A 13 -12.17 -12.38 -7.28
CA ASN A 13 -12.85 -12.60 -6.02
C ASN A 13 -14.14 -11.79 -5.99
N PRO A 14 -15.25 -12.33 -5.44
CA PRO A 14 -16.47 -11.54 -5.29
C PRO A 14 -16.23 -10.28 -4.46
N TYR A 15 -16.81 -9.16 -4.87
CA TYR A 15 -16.67 -7.88 -4.15
C TYR A 15 -17.07 -7.96 -2.66
N TYR A 16 -18.00 -8.81 -2.32
CA TYR A 16 -18.45 -9.02 -0.93
C TYR A 16 -17.57 -10.00 -0.13
N ALA A 17 -16.55 -10.58 -0.74
CA ALA A 17 -15.67 -11.53 -0.06
C ALA A 17 -14.77 -10.79 0.94
N GLN A 18 -14.90 -11.11 2.21
CA GLN A 18 -13.98 -10.62 3.24
C GLN A 18 -12.58 -11.20 3.02
N ASN A 19 -11.57 -10.33 3.11
CA ASN A 19 -10.17 -10.69 2.84
C ASN A 19 -10.01 -11.36 1.45
N GLY A 20 -10.76 -10.87 0.49
CA GLY A 20 -10.69 -11.31 -0.90
C GLY A 20 -9.64 -10.53 -1.68
N ASP A 21 -8.42 -10.46 -1.14
CA ASP A 21 -7.28 -9.79 -1.77
C ASP A 21 -6.95 -10.46 -3.11
N GLY A 22 -6.38 -9.70 -4.02
CA GLY A 22 -5.95 -10.22 -5.31
C GLY A 22 -4.61 -10.95 -5.20
N ILE A 23 -3.60 -10.25 -4.75
CA ILE A 23 -2.29 -10.82 -4.46
C ILE A 23 -1.64 -10.11 -3.28
N ASP A 24 -1.20 -10.89 -2.30
CA ASP A 24 -0.37 -10.45 -1.19
C ASP A 24 1.08 -10.86 -1.41
N VAL A 25 1.93 -9.88 -1.67
CA VAL A 25 3.37 -10.09 -1.79
C VAL A 25 3.99 -9.89 -0.40
N GLU A 26 4.06 -10.99 0.35
CA GLU A 26 4.52 -10.98 1.74
C GLU A 26 6.01 -11.31 1.81
N SER A 27 6.83 -10.30 2.16
CA SER A 27 8.27 -10.46 2.39
C SER A 27 9.02 -11.15 1.25
N CYS A 28 8.67 -10.80 0.02
CA CYS A 28 9.30 -11.31 -1.18
C CYS A 28 10.33 -10.30 -1.71
N THR A 29 11.30 -10.81 -2.43
CA THR A 29 12.35 -10.01 -3.09
C THR A 29 12.45 -10.37 -4.57
N ASN A 30 12.75 -9.39 -5.42
CA ASN A 30 12.84 -9.54 -6.87
C ASN A 30 11.52 -10.05 -7.48
N VAL A 31 10.46 -9.26 -7.33
CA VAL A 31 9.12 -9.63 -7.79
C VAL A 31 8.76 -8.84 -9.04
N HIS A 32 8.26 -9.51 -10.04
CA HIS A 32 7.79 -8.90 -11.28
C HIS A 32 6.33 -9.30 -11.54
N ILE A 33 5.42 -8.33 -11.54
CA ILE A 33 3.98 -8.53 -11.78
C ILE A 33 3.58 -7.71 -13.00
N HIS A 34 3.06 -8.37 -14.04
CA HIS A 34 2.71 -7.65 -15.25
C HIS A 34 1.59 -8.31 -16.06
N HIS A 35 0.98 -7.51 -16.96
CA HIS A 35 -0.09 -7.92 -17.87
C HIS A 35 -1.25 -8.67 -17.18
N SER A 36 -1.46 -8.40 -15.90
CA SER A 36 -2.41 -9.14 -15.06
C SER A 36 -3.64 -8.31 -14.73
N THR A 37 -4.75 -9.00 -14.45
CA THR A 37 -6.03 -8.36 -14.10
C THR A 37 -6.51 -8.86 -12.75
N PHE A 38 -6.93 -7.91 -11.92
CA PHE A 38 -7.42 -8.16 -10.56
C PHE A 38 -8.84 -7.60 -10.43
N GLU A 39 -9.82 -8.47 -10.13
CA GLU A 39 -11.17 -8.11 -9.71
C GLU A 39 -11.34 -8.61 -8.27
N THR A 40 -11.45 -7.72 -7.27
CA THR A 40 -11.29 -8.16 -5.88
C THR A 40 -12.34 -7.60 -4.95
N GLY A 41 -12.49 -8.25 -3.79
CA GLY A 41 -13.36 -7.79 -2.71
C GLY A 41 -12.61 -7.04 -1.60
N ASP A 42 -11.28 -7.13 -1.60
CA ASP A 42 -10.39 -6.42 -0.68
C ASP A 42 -9.23 -5.78 -1.47
N ASP A 43 -8.03 -5.67 -0.94
CA ASP A 43 -6.89 -5.04 -1.59
C ASP A 43 -6.45 -5.82 -2.86
N ALA A 44 -6.27 -5.13 -3.99
CA ALA A 44 -6.01 -5.83 -5.25
C ALA A 44 -4.56 -6.31 -5.39
N ILE A 45 -3.59 -5.39 -5.29
CA ILE A 45 -2.16 -5.70 -5.33
C ILE A 45 -1.54 -5.15 -4.06
N CYS A 46 -1.20 -6.01 -3.11
CA CYS A 46 -0.80 -5.60 -1.76
C CYS A 46 0.59 -6.09 -1.39
N MET A 47 1.42 -5.15 -0.91
CA MET A 47 2.77 -5.43 -0.40
C MET A 47 2.73 -5.51 1.11
N LYS A 48 3.24 -6.60 1.68
CA LYS A 48 3.26 -6.86 3.11
C LYS A 48 4.63 -7.36 3.56
N SER A 49 4.96 -7.19 4.84
CA SER A 49 6.22 -7.68 5.41
C SER A 49 6.11 -7.93 6.93
N GLY A 50 5.09 -8.67 7.31
CA GLY A 50 4.91 -9.11 8.70
C GLY A 50 4.33 -8.06 9.64
N LYS A 51 3.89 -8.54 10.78
CA LYS A 51 3.10 -7.78 11.76
C LYS A 51 3.82 -7.63 13.08
N ASN A 52 4.01 -6.35 13.53
CA ASN A 52 4.45 -5.96 14.86
C ASN A 52 5.86 -6.47 15.26
N ALA A 53 6.18 -6.38 16.56
CA ALA A 53 7.48 -6.70 17.11
C ALA A 53 7.98 -8.13 16.78
N ILE A 54 7.08 -9.11 16.68
CA ILE A 54 7.47 -10.48 16.34
C ILE A 54 8.07 -10.55 14.94
N ALA A 55 7.44 -9.87 13.98
CA ALA A 55 7.93 -9.85 12.62
C ALA A 55 9.29 -9.13 12.50
N ARG A 56 9.49 -8.05 13.24
CA ARG A 56 10.75 -7.28 13.20
C ARG A 56 11.99 -8.09 13.66
N ARG A 57 11.79 -9.21 14.35
CA ARG A 57 12.88 -10.12 14.75
C ARG A 57 13.38 -11.03 13.62
N ILE A 58 12.66 -11.03 12.50
CA ILE A 58 12.96 -11.86 11.34
C ILE A 58 13.42 -10.92 10.23
N GLU A 59 14.55 -11.17 9.61
CA GLU A 59 15.03 -10.40 8.46
C GLU A 59 14.20 -10.70 7.21
N GLY A 60 14.13 -9.74 6.33
CA GLY A 60 13.52 -9.86 5.02
C GLY A 60 12.36 -8.90 4.79
N PRO A 61 12.63 -7.70 4.26
CA PRO A 61 11.61 -6.78 3.78
C PRO A 61 10.91 -7.33 2.53
N CYS A 62 9.80 -6.72 2.15
CA CYS A 62 9.31 -6.82 0.79
C CYS A 62 10.07 -5.80 -0.07
N SER A 63 10.83 -6.22 -1.07
CA SER A 63 11.72 -5.31 -1.79
C SER A 63 11.99 -5.71 -3.24
N ASN A 64 12.42 -4.70 -4.01
CA ASN A 64 12.72 -4.84 -5.43
C ASN A 64 11.53 -5.45 -6.20
N VAL A 65 10.42 -4.71 -6.19
CA VAL A 65 9.17 -5.13 -6.85
C VAL A 65 8.89 -4.22 -8.04
N TYR A 66 8.65 -4.83 -9.19
CA TYR A 66 8.25 -4.14 -10.39
C TYR A 66 6.87 -4.60 -10.84
N ILE A 67 5.93 -3.65 -10.93
CA ILE A 67 4.53 -3.90 -11.31
C ILE A 67 4.21 -3.01 -12.51
N HIS A 68 3.74 -3.59 -13.61
CA HIS A 68 3.38 -2.79 -14.77
C HIS A 68 2.30 -3.42 -15.64
N ASP A 69 1.64 -2.58 -16.44
CA ASP A 69 0.62 -3.00 -17.41
C ASP A 69 -0.48 -3.88 -16.79
N CYS A 70 -0.89 -3.54 -15.56
CA CYS A 70 -1.93 -4.24 -14.83
C CYS A 70 -3.24 -3.46 -14.80
N LEU A 71 -4.35 -4.19 -14.78
CA LEU A 71 -5.70 -3.67 -14.63
C LEU A 71 -6.29 -4.12 -13.30
N VAL A 72 -6.80 -3.18 -12.52
CA VAL A 72 -7.57 -3.45 -11.31
C VAL A 72 -9.00 -2.98 -11.51
N ASN A 73 -9.95 -3.87 -11.29
CA ASN A 73 -11.38 -3.56 -11.26
C ASN A 73 -11.93 -3.85 -9.87
N GLU A 74 -12.54 -2.84 -9.26
CA GLU A 74 -13.09 -2.89 -7.90
C GLU A 74 -12.02 -3.22 -6.82
N GLY A 75 -12.44 -3.45 -5.59
CA GLY A 75 -11.57 -3.72 -4.45
C GLY A 75 -11.41 -2.53 -3.50
N HIS A 76 -10.80 -2.79 -2.32
CA HIS A 76 -10.57 -1.75 -1.33
C HIS A 76 -9.39 -0.83 -1.67
N GLY A 77 -8.45 -1.29 -2.47
CA GLY A 77 -7.34 -0.50 -2.96
C GLY A 77 -6.73 -1.08 -4.24
N GLY A 78 -6.32 -0.21 -5.17
CA GLY A 78 -5.68 -0.64 -6.42
C GLY A 78 -4.26 -1.15 -6.18
N PHE A 79 -3.39 -0.28 -5.69
CA PHE A 79 -2.07 -0.63 -5.18
C PHE A 79 -2.00 -0.30 -3.69
N VAL A 80 -1.62 -1.27 -2.87
CA VAL A 80 -1.67 -1.17 -1.43
C VAL A 80 -0.35 -1.58 -0.78
N ILE A 81 0.03 -0.90 0.29
CA ILE A 81 1.11 -1.31 1.19
C ILE A 81 0.55 -1.40 2.61
N GLY A 82 0.71 -2.56 3.23
CA GLY A 82 0.33 -2.79 4.62
C GLY A 82 -1.10 -3.30 4.82
N SER A 83 -1.63 -3.24 6.06
CA SER A 83 -1.01 -2.62 7.26
C SER A 83 0.19 -3.39 7.84
N GLU A 84 0.35 -4.63 7.49
CA GLU A 84 1.46 -5.49 7.93
C GLU A 84 2.73 -5.15 7.13
N MET A 85 3.53 -4.19 7.64
CA MET A 85 4.74 -3.70 6.97
C MET A 85 5.95 -3.61 7.91
N SER A 86 5.94 -4.41 8.98
CA SER A 86 6.83 -4.26 10.12
C SER A 86 8.30 -4.57 9.82
N ARG A 87 8.60 -5.34 8.77
CA ARG A 87 9.98 -5.62 8.32
C ARG A 87 10.46 -4.66 7.23
N GLY A 88 9.61 -3.71 6.85
CA GLY A 88 9.90 -2.75 5.79
C GLY A 88 9.42 -3.19 4.41
N VAL A 89 9.10 -2.18 3.60
CA VAL A 89 8.71 -2.33 2.19
C VAL A 89 9.48 -1.27 1.41
N LYS A 90 10.25 -1.67 0.40
CA LYS A 90 11.12 -0.72 -0.30
C LYS A 90 11.41 -1.08 -1.74
N ASP A 91 11.91 -0.08 -2.46
CA ASP A 91 12.40 -0.26 -3.83
C ASP A 91 11.31 -0.83 -4.75
N ILE A 92 10.17 -0.13 -4.83
CA ILE A 92 9.02 -0.54 -5.64
C ILE A 92 8.78 0.44 -6.77
N LEU A 93 8.57 -0.09 -7.96
CA LEU A 93 8.10 0.64 -9.12
C LEU A 93 6.76 0.09 -9.59
N VAL A 94 5.76 0.97 -9.69
CA VAL A 94 4.45 0.66 -10.29
C VAL A 94 4.24 1.60 -11.47
N GLU A 95 4.03 1.07 -12.67
CA GLU A 95 3.82 1.92 -13.83
C GLU A 95 2.81 1.37 -14.84
N ASN A 96 2.25 2.28 -15.63
CA ASN A 96 1.34 1.94 -16.73
C ASN A 96 0.15 1.07 -16.26
N CYS A 97 -0.39 1.35 -15.08
CA CYS A 97 -1.50 0.59 -14.52
C CYS A 97 -2.81 1.40 -14.53
N THR A 98 -3.92 0.69 -14.57
CA THR A 98 -5.25 1.29 -14.56
C THR A 98 -6.05 0.72 -13.38
N PHE A 99 -6.65 1.62 -12.57
CA PHE A 99 -7.51 1.26 -11.45
C PHE A 99 -8.91 1.82 -11.66
N VAL A 100 -9.93 0.96 -11.64
CA VAL A 100 -11.32 1.32 -11.93
C VAL A 100 -12.22 0.87 -10.79
N GLY A 101 -13.02 1.79 -10.24
CA GLY A 101 -14.07 1.47 -9.27
C GLY A 101 -13.56 0.99 -7.90
N THR A 102 -12.29 1.17 -7.58
CA THR A 102 -11.75 0.84 -6.26
C THR A 102 -12.23 1.83 -5.20
N ASP A 103 -12.28 1.41 -3.94
CA ASP A 103 -12.59 2.34 -2.84
C ASP A 103 -11.51 3.41 -2.72
N VAL A 104 -10.26 3.04 -2.89
CA VAL A 104 -9.07 3.90 -2.89
C VAL A 104 -8.16 3.49 -4.05
N GLY A 105 -7.53 4.44 -4.72
CA GLY A 105 -6.60 4.13 -5.81
C GLY A 105 -5.27 3.58 -5.29
N VAL A 106 -4.50 4.41 -4.61
CA VAL A 106 -3.23 4.05 -3.93
C VAL A 106 -3.41 4.19 -2.44
N ARG A 107 -3.12 3.12 -1.71
CA ARG A 107 -3.32 3.08 -0.26
C ARG A 107 -2.09 2.58 0.46
N MET A 108 -1.48 3.43 1.28
CA MET A 108 -0.46 3.00 2.23
C MET A 108 -1.01 3.15 3.64
N LYS A 109 -1.07 2.07 4.38
CA LYS A 109 -1.72 2.01 5.69
C LYS A 109 -0.81 1.38 6.73
N SER A 110 -0.73 2.00 7.89
CA SER A 110 -0.03 1.48 9.06
C SER A 110 -0.66 1.99 10.36
N ALA A 111 -0.12 1.59 11.47
CA ALA A 111 -0.53 2.01 12.80
C ALA A 111 0.63 1.94 13.78
N LEU A 112 0.52 2.67 14.88
CA LEU A 112 1.44 2.52 16.01
C LEU A 112 1.56 1.05 16.42
N GLY A 113 2.76 0.60 16.73
CA GLY A 113 3.07 -0.81 17.05
C GLY A 113 3.52 -1.63 15.84
N ARG A 114 3.22 -1.20 14.61
CA ARG A 114 3.75 -1.86 13.42
C ARG A 114 5.26 -1.68 13.32
N GLY A 115 5.75 -0.46 13.55
CA GLY A 115 7.14 -0.11 13.22
C GLY A 115 7.43 -0.28 11.74
N GLY A 116 8.70 -0.38 11.40
CA GLY A 116 9.14 -0.57 10.02
C GLY A 116 9.10 0.71 9.16
N VAL A 117 9.68 0.62 7.99
CA VAL A 117 9.79 1.74 7.06
C VAL A 117 9.31 1.34 5.67
N VAL A 118 8.44 2.15 5.10
CA VAL A 118 8.11 2.11 3.67
C VAL A 118 8.90 3.22 2.99
N GLU A 119 9.74 2.89 2.04
CA GLU A 119 10.62 3.85 1.38
C GLU A 119 10.94 3.53 -0.08
N ASN A 120 11.31 4.56 -0.82
CA ASN A 120 11.70 4.44 -2.23
C ASN A 120 10.61 3.77 -3.07
N ILE A 121 9.41 4.35 -3.02
CA ILE A 121 8.25 3.88 -3.77
C ILE A 121 7.97 4.87 -4.90
N THR A 122 7.96 4.37 -6.11
CA THR A 122 7.68 5.16 -7.31
C THR A 122 6.45 4.63 -8.03
N LEU A 123 5.48 5.50 -8.28
CA LEU A 123 4.36 5.23 -9.17
C LEU A 123 4.41 6.20 -10.35
N ARG A 124 4.18 5.72 -11.57
CA ARG A 124 4.10 6.61 -12.74
C ARG A 124 3.14 6.10 -13.80
N ASN A 125 2.54 7.02 -14.52
CA ASN A 125 1.57 6.72 -15.58
C ASN A 125 0.43 5.82 -15.04
N ILE A 126 -0.25 6.27 -14.01
CA ILE A 126 -1.37 5.55 -13.40
C ILE A 126 -2.68 6.25 -13.75
N HIS A 127 -3.59 5.52 -14.38
CA HIS A 127 -4.93 6.00 -14.67
C HIS A 127 -5.93 5.47 -13.65
N MET A 128 -6.70 6.37 -13.05
CA MET A 128 -7.71 6.02 -12.06
C MET A 128 -9.07 6.57 -12.48
N SER A 129 -10.10 5.74 -12.41
CA SER A 129 -11.48 6.17 -12.68
C SER A 129 -12.47 5.56 -11.69
N GLU A 130 -13.54 6.31 -11.41
CA GLU A 130 -14.62 5.87 -10.52
C GLU A 130 -14.14 5.50 -9.11
N ILE A 131 -13.10 6.18 -8.61
CA ILE A 131 -12.57 5.96 -7.26
C ILE A 131 -13.59 6.47 -6.23
N LYS A 132 -14.08 5.60 -5.36
CA LYS A 132 -15.16 5.93 -4.42
C LYS A 132 -14.74 6.88 -3.30
N GLY A 133 -13.48 6.84 -2.91
CA GLY A 133 -12.88 7.66 -1.86
C GLY A 133 -11.71 8.51 -2.35
N GLU A 134 -10.56 8.29 -1.76
CA GLU A 134 -9.32 9.00 -2.06
C GLU A 134 -8.58 8.35 -3.23
N ALA A 135 -8.04 9.16 -4.17
CA ALA A 135 -7.16 8.61 -5.19
C ALA A 135 -5.83 8.13 -4.56
N VAL A 136 -5.29 8.89 -3.60
CA VAL A 136 -4.09 8.52 -2.84
C VAL A 136 -4.31 8.78 -1.36
N ILE A 137 -4.15 7.76 -0.53
CA ILE A 137 -4.15 7.91 0.93
C ILE A 137 -2.91 7.29 1.56
N LEU A 138 -2.26 8.06 2.43
CA LEU A 138 -1.20 7.60 3.33
C LEU A 138 -1.68 7.78 4.76
N THR A 139 -1.89 6.69 5.50
CA THR A 139 -2.45 6.77 6.85
C THR A 139 -1.66 5.94 7.86
N MET A 140 -1.35 6.57 8.99
CA MET A 140 -0.79 5.94 10.19
C MET A 140 -1.87 5.65 11.25
N SER A 141 -3.13 5.90 10.90
CA SER A 141 -4.29 5.74 11.80
C SER A 141 -5.16 4.54 11.43
N TYR A 142 -4.55 3.51 10.83
CA TYR A 142 -5.28 2.31 10.43
C TYR A 142 -5.68 1.49 11.65
N VAL A 143 -6.95 1.59 12.05
CA VAL A 143 -7.53 0.84 13.16
C VAL A 143 -8.17 -0.43 12.63
N LEU A 144 -7.50 -1.56 12.86
CA LEU A 144 -8.13 -2.86 12.69
C LEU A 144 -9.24 -3.03 13.72
N ASN A 145 -10.48 -3.07 13.23
CA ASN A 145 -11.73 -3.47 13.91
C ASN A 145 -11.79 -3.40 15.45
N SER A 146 -12.92 -3.00 15.95
CA SER A 146 -13.31 -2.80 17.34
C SER A 146 -12.95 -3.92 18.35
N LEU A 147 -12.53 -5.07 17.91
CA LEU A 147 -12.12 -6.19 18.76
C LEU A 147 -10.72 -6.01 19.34
N ASN A 148 -9.85 -5.22 18.73
CA ASN A 148 -8.48 -4.94 19.20
C ASN A 148 -8.34 -3.55 19.84
N ARG A 149 -9.43 -2.84 20.13
CA ARG A 149 -9.39 -1.52 20.79
C ARG A 149 -8.80 -1.54 22.21
N ASN A 150 -8.64 -2.71 22.80
CA ASN A 150 -8.09 -2.85 24.14
C ASN A 150 -6.57 -3.06 24.18
N GLU A 151 -5.92 -3.27 23.04
CA GLU A 151 -4.48 -3.14 22.96
C GLU A 151 -4.13 -1.66 22.86
N THR A 152 -4.12 -0.98 23.98
CA THR A 152 -3.39 0.29 24.12
C THR A 152 -1.93 -0.08 23.96
N ILE A 153 -1.41 0.03 22.75
CA ILE A 153 0.00 -0.13 22.49
C ILE A 153 0.65 1.09 23.16
N ALA A 154 1.15 0.89 24.35
CA ALA A 154 1.95 1.90 25.03
C ALA A 154 3.13 2.22 24.11
N MET A 155 3.32 3.50 23.81
CA MET A 155 4.50 3.98 23.07
C MET A 155 5.73 3.83 23.96
N GLU A 156 6.24 2.62 24.07
CA GLU A 156 7.43 2.37 24.89
C GLU A 156 8.72 2.39 24.06
N ASN A 157 8.62 2.16 22.73
CA ASN A 157 9.81 2.05 21.90
C ASN A 157 9.66 2.80 20.56
N GLU A 158 10.73 3.48 20.15
CA GLU A 158 10.84 4.08 18.81
C GLU A 158 10.68 3.05 17.69
N GLU A 159 11.01 1.78 17.93
CA GLU A 159 10.84 0.67 16.98
C GLU A 159 9.38 0.40 16.61
N ASP A 160 8.42 0.85 17.43
CA ASP A 160 6.99 0.66 17.19
C ASP A 160 6.40 1.71 16.25
N ILE A 161 7.18 2.74 15.89
CA ILE A 161 6.74 3.84 15.05
C ILE A 161 6.96 3.47 13.58
N PRO A 162 5.89 3.42 12.76
CA PRO A 162 6.02 3.23 11.33
C PRO A 162 6.42 4.54 10.63
N TYR A 163 7.11 4.44 9.50
CA TYR A 163 7.47 5.57 8.66
C TYR A 163 7.15 5.30 7.19
N PHE A 164 6.60 6.32 6.50
CA PHE A 164 6.51 6.38 5.05
C PHE A 164 7.39 7.53 4.57
N ARG A 165 8.34 7.24 3.68
CA ARG A 165 9.25 8.26 3.17
C ARG A 165 9.72 7.99 1.74
N ASP A 166 10.14 9.06 1.08
CA ASP A 166 10.73 8.99 -0.26
C ASP A 166 9.76 8.35 -1.27
N LEU A 167 8.55 8.92 -1.35
CA LEU A 167 7.47 8.47 -2.20
C LEU A 167 7.30 9.45 -3.36
N SER A 168 7.38 8.96 -4.58
CA SER A 168 7.20 9.72 -5.80
C SER A 168 6.08 9.16 -6.66
N MET A 169 5.13 10.00 -7.01
CA MET A 169 4.02 9.65 -7.88
C MET A 169 3.94 10.67 -9.01
N ASP A 170 4.14 10.25 -10.24
CA ASP A 170 4.20 11.11 -11.40
C ASP A 170 3.23 10.65 -12.49
N ASN A 171 2.63 11.61 -13.18
CA ASN A 171 1.60 11.36 -14.18
C ASN A 171 0.47 10.48 -13.63
N ILE A 172 -0.11 10.90 -12.50
CA ILE A 172 -1.29 10.27 -11.90
C ILE A 172 -2.52 11.00 -12.42
N GLU A 173 -3.28 10.34 -13.28
CA GLU A 173 -4.49 10.86 -13.88
C GLU A 173 -5.72 10.24 -13.18
N VAL A 174 -6.63 11.11 -12.71
CA VAL A 174 -7.81 10.67 -11.96
C VAL A 174 -9.07 11.26 -12.57
N THR A 175 -9.96 10.40 -13.01
CA THR A 175 -11.29 10.76 -13.49
C THR A 175 -12.34 10.29 -12.50
N GLY A 176 -12.69 11.15 -11.54
CA GLY A 176 -13.68 10.86 -10.50
C GLY A 176 -13.09 10.21 -9.25
N CYS A 177 -13.02 11.04 -8.20
CA CYS A 177 -12.73 10.61 -6.83
C CYS A 177 -13.36 11.64 -5.87
N ARG A 178 -13.52 11.27 -4.60
CA ARG A 178 -13.99 12.20 -3.58
C ARG A 178 -12.90 13.21 -3.19
N GLN A 179 -11.67 12.74 -3.07
CA GLN A 179 -10.51 13.53 -2.70
C GLN A 179 -9.27 13.00 -3.41
N PHE A 180 -8.42 13.90 -3.94
CA PHE A 180 -7.25 13.46 -4.68
C PHE A 180 -6.19 12.86 -3.76
N THR A 181 -5.79 13.58 -2.70
CA THR A 181 -4.77 13.09 -1.76
C THR A 181 -5.20 13.30 -0.31
N LYS A 182 -4.86 12.35 0.55
CA LYS A 182 -5.04 12.43 1.99
C LYS A 182 -3.81 11.91 2.72
N LEU A 183 -3.23 12.72 3.61
CA LEU A 183 -2.11 12.34 4.45
C LEU A 183 -2.54 12.37 5.91
N GLU A 184 -2.37 11.28 6.61
CA GLU A 184 -2.68 11.12 8.03
C GLU A 184 -1.45 10.58 8.77
N PRO A 185 -0.48 11.44 9.11
CA PRO A 185 0.67 11.04 9.92
C PRO A 185 0.23 10.63 11.32
N LEU A 186 1.10 9.96 12.05
CA LEU A 186 0.84 9.58 13.43
C LEU A 186 0.62 10.86 14.27
N GLN A 187 -0.38 10.82 15.15
CA GLN A 187 -0.74 11.96 15.97
C GLN A 187 0.46 12.50 16.75
N GLY A 188 0.75 13.80 16.59
CA GLY A 188 1.88 14.46 17.21
C GLY A 188 3.26 14.17 16.57
N ARG A 189 3.29 13.37 15.47
CA ARG A 189 4.53 13.00 14.78
C ARG A 189 4.40 13.16 13.26
N PRO A 190 4.35 14.41 12.77
CA PRO A 190 4.20 14.66 11.32
C PRO A 190 5.34 14.07 10.49
N GLU A 191 6.52 13.91 11.05
CA GLU A 191 7.70 13.31 10.40
C GLU A 191 7.53 11.84 10.02
N THR A 192 6.49 11.17 10.48
CA THR A 192 6.20 9.77 10.10
C THR A 192 5.79 9.62 8.64
N ILE A 193 5.36 10.72 8.00
CA ILE A 193 5.14 10.80 6.55
C ILE A 193 5.98 11.96 6.02
N ARG A 194 6.97 11.69 5.17
CA ARG A 194 7.87 12.72 4.65
C ARG A 194 8.37 12.43 3.24
N ASN A 195 8.83 13.47 2.55
CA ASN A 195 9.33 13.39 1.18
C ASN A 195 8.33 12.71 0.25
N VAL A 196 7.09 13.22 0.25
CA VAL A 196 6.01 12.74 -0.61
C VAL A 196 5.77 13.75 -1.72
N VAL A 197 5.90 13.32 -2.95
CA VAL A 197 5.67 14.15 -4.15
C VAL A 197 4.62 13.48 -5.02
N VAL A 198 3.60 14.21 -5.41
CA VAL A 198 2.55 13.75 -6.34
C VAL A 198 2.37 14.76 -7.44
N ASN A 199 2.53 14.34 -8.69
CA ASN A 199 2.46 15.20 -9.89
C ASN A 199 3.30 16.46 -9.75
N GLY A 200 4.52 16.33 -9.24
CA GLY A 200 5.43 17.45 -9.03
C GLY A 200 5.14 18.33 -7.80
N GLN A 201 4.03 18.11 -7.11
CA GLN A 201 3.69 18.82 -5.89
C GLN A 201 4.22 18.07 -4.66
N LYS A 202 5.08 18.75 -3.87
CA LYS A 202 5.51 18.23 -2.57
C LYS A 202 4.37 18.37 -1.56
N LEU A 203 3.99 17.25 -0.92
CA LEU A 203 2.89 17.17 0.05
C LEU A 203 3.38 17.06 1.50
N ALA A 204 4.55 16.46 1.72
CA ALA A 204 5.18 16.29 3.04
C ALA A 204 6.71 16.26 2.92
#